data_b935981a7247d836186aa604c0b9bdd3
#
_entry.id   b935981a7247d836186aa604c0b9bdd3
#
_cell.length_a   1.000
_cell.length_b   1.000
_cell.length_c   1.000
_cell.angle_alpha   90.00
_cell.angle_beta   90.00
_cell.angle_gamma   90.00
#
_symmetry.space_group_name_H-M   'P 1'
#
loop_
_entity.id
_entity.type
_entity.pdbx_description
1 polymer ?
#
loop_
_entity_poly.entity_id
_entity_poly.type
_entity_poly.pdbx_seq_one_letter_code
_entity_poly.pdbx_strand_id
1 'polypeptide(L)'
;MTDREPDPHLHLLESPKMARTIVIGDIHGCYDEVVELLEKLTFGLDDRVVAVGDLTVKGPKDRDVLDLFSNDSRFASVVGNHDLALVRQWRGEENSLTPSQSRAFNQLAQGGARYLDYLASLPFTIDLKSHIVVHAGLRPGIPVNEQSVEDMTELRTLGGDPRSRVGLPWYEAYDDRKIALFGHWPASQPRRGKSAIGLDTGCVYGYTLTAYVLETGDFTSVQAHRSYLPSRDRSSAPPAS
;
A
#
# COMPACT_ATOMS: atom_id res chain seq x y z
N MET A 1 -5.36 54.09 34.57
CA MET A 1 -4.63 53.11 33.74
C MET A 1 -4.68 51.82 34.52
N THR A 2 -5.56 50.93 34.12
CA THR A 2 -5.72 49.61 34.76
C THR A 2 -5.12 48.60 33.81
N ASP A 3 -3.91 48.11 34.14
CA ASP A 3 -3.26 46.99 33.49
C ASP A 3 -4.14 45.76 33.73
N ARG A 4 -4.76 45.25 32.65
CA ARG A 4 -5.38 43.93 32.65
C ARG A 4 -4.29 42.91 32.37
N GLU A 5 -3.98 42.09 33.36
CA GLU A 5 -3.18 40.87 33.14
C GLU A 5 -3.89 39.95 32.13
N PRO A 6 -3.15 39.28 31.24
CA PRO A 6 -3.74 38.34 30.29
C PRO A 6 -4.30 37.12 31.05
N ASP A 7 -5.53 36.72 30.68
CA ASP A 7 -6.23 35.57 31.22
C ASP A 7 -5.43 34.27 30.94
N PRO A 8 -4.98 33.54 31.98
CA PRO A 8 -4.20 32.31 31.81
C PRO A 8 -5.03 31.09 31.31
N HIS A 9 -6.33 31.28 31.06
CA HIS A 9 -7.24 30.22 30.60
C HIS A 9 -7.62 30.31 29.13
N LEU A 10 -6.86 31.04 28.32
CA LEU A 10 -7.03 30.97 26.87
C LEU A 10 -6.49 29.59 26.37
N HIS A 11 -7.25 28.52 26.60
CA HIS A 11 -7.07 27.28 25.89
C HIS A 11 -7.25 27.59 24.40
N LEU A 12 -6.16 27.61 23.66
CA LEU A 12 -6.21 27.50 22.22
C LEU A 12 -7.04 26.25 21.93
N LEU A 13 -8.29 26.44 21.52
CA LEU A 13 -9.11 25.37 20.96
C LEU A 13 -8.33 24.87 19.74
N GLU A 14 -7.66 23.77 19.89
CA GLU A 14 -7.08 23.07 18.73
C GLU A 14 -8.21 22.94 17.73
N SER A 15 -8.00 23.49 16.54
CA SER A 15 -8.97 23.34 15.46
C SER A 15 -9.27 21.86 15.31
N PRO A 16 -10.54 21.44 15.17
CA PRO A 16 -10.85 20.02 15.03
C PRO A 16 -10.02 19.46 13.90
N LYS A 17 -9.20 18.45 14.21
CA LYS A 17 -8.35 17.77 13.24
C LYS A 17 -9.28 17.19 12.18
N MET A 18 -9.17 17.67 10.95
CA MET A 18 -9.99 17.15 9.85
C MET A 18 -9.67 15.66 9.64
N ALA A 19 -10.69 14.84 9.43
CA ALA A 19 -10.56 13.45 9.07
C ALA A 19 -9.65 13.29 7.85
N ARG A 20 -8.62 12.47 7.95
CA ARG A 20 -7.64 12.25 6.87
C ARG A 20 -7.76 10.86 6.29
N THR A 21 -7.47 10.78 5.01
CA THR A 21 -7.26 9.52 4.32
C THR A 21 -5.78 9.34 4.03
N ILE A 22 -5.18 8.35 4.67
CA ILE A 22 -3.75 8.02 4.60
C ILE A 22 -3.61 6.80 3.71
N VAL A 23 -2.92 6.93 2.57
CA VAL A 23 -2.65 5.80 1.67
C VAL A 23 -1.22 5.34 1.85
N ILE A 24 -1.04 4.05 2.17
CA ILE A 24 0.27 3.45 2.48
C ILE A 24 0.70 2.53 1.34
N GLY A 25 1.99 2.58 0.98
CA GLY A 25 2.63 1.68 0.02
C GLY A 25 2.67 0.22 0.47
N ASP A 26 3.32 -0.65 -0.32
CA ASP A 26 3.44 -2.09 -0.08
C ASP A 26 3.99 -2.39 1.32
N ILE A 27 3.23 -3.18 2.10
CA ILE A 27 3.55 -3.44 3.52
C ILE A 27 4.38 -4.71 3.68
N HIS A 28 4.01 -5.78 2.97
CA HIS A 28 4.74 -7.05 2.98
C HIS A 28 5.06 -7.56 4.39
N GLY A 29 4.12 -7.53 5.34
CA GLY A 29 4.35 -8.00 6.70
C GLY A 29 5.30 -7.14 7.54
N CYS A 30 5.64 -5.93 7.12
CA CYS A 30 6.44 -4.95 7.87
C CYS A 30 5.55 -4.20 8.90
N TYR A 31 4.99 -4.94 9.84
CA TYR A 31 4.03 -4.43 10.82
C TYR A 31 4.60 -3.33 11.72
N ASP A 32 5.85 -3.49 12.18
CA ASP A 32 6.48 -2.52 13.08
C ASP A 32 6.64 -1.16 12.40
N GLU A 33 6.99 -1.16 11.12
CA GLU A 33 7.08 0.05 10.32
C GLU A 33 5.71 0.69 10.06
N VAL A 34 4.63 -0.12 9.96
CA VAL A 34 3.26 0.42 9.89
C VAL A 34 2.92 1.16 11.19
N VAL A 35 3.20 0.56 12.34
CA VAL A 35 2.94 1.19 13.65
C VAL A 35 3.72 2.49 13.79
N GLU A 36 5.02 2.47 13.51
CA GLU A 36 5.88 3.66 13.55
C GLU A 36 5.40 4.77 12.60
N LEU A 37 4.95 4.41 11.39
CA LEU A 37 4.42 5.35 10.42
C LEU A 37 3.13 6.01 10.92
N LEU A 38 2.23 5.24 11.52
CA LEU A 38 0.98 5.75 12.09
C LEU A 38 1.24 6.65 13.31
N GLU A 39 2.19 6.30 14.17
CA GLU A 39 2.65 7.15 15.29
C GLU A 39 3.20 8.48 14.77
N LYS A 40 4.09 8.44 13.78
CA LYS A 40 4.67 9.63 13.15
C LYS A 40 3.62 10.54 12.53
N LEU A 41 2.58 9.96 11.94
CA LEU A 41 1.42 10.67 11.39
C LEU A 41 0.44 11.15 12.48
N THR A 42 0.64 10.76 13.74
CA THR A 42 -0.31 11.01 14.83
C THR A 42 -1.72 10.55 14.42
N PHE A 43 -1.84 9.27 14.01
CA PHE A 43 -3.09 8.66 13.54
C PHE A 43 -4.20 8.80 14.58
N GLY A 44 -5.32 9.41 14.19
CA GLY A 44 -6.43 9.76 15.08
C GLY A 44 -7.68 8.91 14.85
N LEU A 45 -8.71 9.17 15.67
CA LEU A 45 -9.97 8.40 15.63
C LEU A 45 -10.75 8.56 14.32
N ASP A 46 -10.65 9.72 13.69
CA ASP A 46 -11.39 10.06 12.46
C ASP A 46 -10.58 9.75 11.18
N ASP A 47 -9.31 9.38 11.33
CA ASP A 47 -8.44 9.06 10.20
C ASP A 47 -8.77 7.68 9.63
N ARG A 48 -8.54 7.49 8.34
CA ARG A 48 -8.67 6.22 7.61
C ARG A 48 -7.34 5.86 6.94
N VAL A 49 -7.06 4.57 6.87
CA VAL A 49 -5.90 4.01 6.18
C VAL A 49 -6.36 3.17 5.00
N VAL A 50 -5.69 3.33 3.85
CA VAL A 50 -5.86 2.47 2.69
C VAL A 50 -4.48 2.00 2.23
N ALA A 51 -4.24 0.69 2.19
CA ALA A 51 -3.02 0.14 1.61
C ALA A 51 -3.18 -0.10 0.10
N VAL A 52 -2.10 0.07 -0.65
CA VAL A 52 -2.07 -0.19 -2.09
C VAL A 52 -1.94 -1.69 -2.44
N GLY A 53 -2.17 -2.59 -1.47
CA GLY A 53 -2.01 -4.04 -1.62
C GLY A 53 -0.69 -4.55 -1.09
N ASP A 54 -0.42 -5.84 -1.36
CA ASP A 54 0.75 -6.55 -0.86
C ASP A 54 0.92 -6.40 0.66
N LEU A 55 -0.16 -6.70 1.38
CA LEU A 55 -0.17 -6.69 2.84
C LEU A 55 0.77 -7.75 3.41
N THR A 56 0.91 -8.88 2.70
CA THR A 56 1.57 -10.09 3.17
C THR A 56 2.77 -10.50 2.30
N VAL A 57 3.40 -11.57 2.70
CA VAL A 57 4.55 -12.20 2.01
C VAL A 57 5.84 -11.38 2.18
N LYS A 58 6.99 -12.07 2.16
CA LYS A 58 8.35 -11.54 2.30
C LYS A 58 8.73 -11.11 3.72
N GLY A 59 7.93 -10.33 4.40
CA GLY A 59 8.21 -9.81 5.74
C GLY A 59 7.87 -10.78 6.87
N PRO A 60 8.09 -10.37 8.13
CA PRO A 60 8.04 -11.30 9.27
C PRO A 60 6.67 -11.42 9.94
N LYS A 61 5.76 -10.44 9.77
CA LYS A 61 4.57 -10.28 10.62
C LYS A 61 3.27 -10.18 9.81
N ASP A 62 3.06 -11.14 8.88
CA ASP A 62 1.87 -11.18 8.02
C ASP A 62 0.57 -11.20 8.82
N ARG A 63 0.52 -11.98 9.92
CA ARG A 63 -0.68 -12.10 10.76
C ARG A 63 -1.01 -10.80 11.48
N ASP A 64 -0.01 -10.12 12.02
CA ASP A 64 -0.21 -8.86 12.75
C ASP A 64 -0.76 -7.77 11.82
N VAL A 65 -0.24 -7.71 10.57
CA VAL A 65 -0.79 -6.81 9.54
C VAL A 65 -2.24 -7.16 9.22
N LEU A 66 -2.55 -8.44 8.99
CA LEU A 66 -3.91 -8.87 8.68
C LEU A 66 -4.86 -8.67 9.86
N ASP A 67 -4.40 -8.89 11.09
CA ASP A 67 -5.21 -8.60 12.30
C ASP A 67 -5.51 -7.10 12.41
N LEU A 68 -4.56 -6.22 12.12
CA LEU A 68 -4.79 -4.77 12.09
C LEU A 68 -5.84 -4.39 11.04
N PHE A 69 -5.69 -4.87 9.81
CA PHE A 69 -6.56 -4.50 8.70
C PHE A 69 -7.94 -5.16 8.75
N SER A 70 -8.08 -6.35 9.33
CA SER A 70 -9.37 -7.04 9.41
C SER A 70 -10.22 -6.70 10.63
N ASN A 71 -9.61 -6.22 11.73
CA ASN A 71 -10.32 -5.97 12.98
C ASN A 71 -10.72 -4.49 13.18
N ASP A 72 -10.20 -3.58 12.38
CA ASP A 72 -10.52 -2.15 12.49
C ASP A 72 -11.06 -1.62 11.14
N SER A 73 -12.32 -1.20 11.13
CA SER A 73 -13.01 -0.71 9.93
C SER A 73 -12.43 0.56 9.33
N ARG A 74 -11.50 1.22 10.01
CA ARG A 74 -10.77 2.37 9.48
C ARG A 74 -9.66 1.96 8.50
N PHE A 75 -9.30 0.67 8.48
CA PHE A 75 -8.29 0.11 7.59
C PHE A 75 -8.94 -0.60 6.41
N ALA A 76 -8.45 -0.32 5.22
CA ALA A 76 -8.85 -0.97 3.99
C ALA A 76 -7.62 -1.24 3.10
N SER A 77 -7.73 -2.15 2.17
CA SER A 77 -6.68 -2.42 1.18
C SER A 77 -7.29 -2.85 -0.15
N VAL A 78 -6.57 -2.62 -1.22
CA VAL A 78 -6.76 -3.39 -2.45
C VAL A 78 -5.95 -4.68 -2.36
N VAL A 79 -6.26 -5.67 -3.20
CA VAL A 79 -5.48 -6.91 -3.27
C VAL A 79 -4.20 -6.69 -4.09
N GLY A 80 -3.04 -7.08 -3.54
CA GLY A 80 -1.77 -7.12 -4.27
C GLY A 80 -1.54 -8.44 -5.01
N ASN A 81 -0.54 -8.50 -5.89
CA ASN A 81 -0.24 -9.72 -6.63
C ASN A 81 0.28 -10.85 -5.72
N HIS A 82 1.01 -10.51 -4.66
CA HIS A 82 1.43 -11.50 -3.66
C HIS A 82 0.24 -12.02 -2.85
N ASP A 83 -0.66 -11.16 -2.43
CA ASP A 83 -1.89 -11.53 -1.72
C ASP A 83 -2.80 -12.40 -2.61
N LEU A 84 -2.97 -12.00 -3.89
CA LEU A 84 -3.76 -12.74 -4.88
C LEU A 84 -3.22 -14.15 -5.14
N ALA A 85 -1.90 -14.31 -5.14
CA ALA A 85 -1.28 -15.64 -5.28
C ALA A 85 -1.67 -16.58 -4.12
N LEU A 86 -1.74 -16.07 -2.88
CA LEU A 86 -2.20 -16.84 -1.73
C LEU A 86 -3.70 -17.18 -1.83
N VAL A 87 -4.51 -16.24 -2.30
CA VAL A 87 -5.95 -16.45 -2.53
C VAL A 87 -6.20 -17.53 -3.59
N ARG A 88 -5.48 -17.48 -4.71
CA ARG A 88 -5.57 -18.51 -5.78
C ARG A 88 -5.21 -19.89 -5.25
N GLN A 89 -4.13 -19.99 -4.48
CA GLN A 89 -3.74 -21.25 -3.82
C GLN A 89 -4.83 -21.73 -2.84
N TRP A 90 -5.42 -20.84 -2.08
CA TRP A 90 -6.52 -21.14 -1.13
C TRP A 90 -7.76 -21.68 -1.84
N ARG A 91 -8.08 -21.14 -3.02
CA ARG A 91 -9.21 -21.57 -3.85
C ARG A 91 -8.94 -22.86 -4.64
N GLY A 92 -7.74 -23.40 -4.56
CA GLY A 92 -7.34 -24.59 -5.33
C GLY A 92 -7.15 -24.33 -6.83
N GLU A 93 -6.95 -23.07 -7.23
CA GLU A 93 -6.57 -22.72 -8.59
C GLU A 93 -5.13 -23.16 -8.86
N GLU A 94 -4.82 -23.57 -10.10
CA GLU A 94 -3.45 -23.91 -10.48
C GLU A 94 -2.53 -22.71 -10.32
N ASN A 95 -1.56 -22.81 -9.42
CA ASN A 95 -0.71 -21.69 -9.03
C ASN A 95 0.64 -22.17 -8.48
N SER A 96 1.73 -21.66 -9.04
CA SER A 96 3.08 -21.93 -8.56
C SER A 96 3.52 -20.87 -7.57
N LEU A 97 3.44 -21.18 -6.28
CA LEU A 97 3.92 -20.28 -5.23
C LEU A 97 5.46 -20.23 -5.19
N THR A 98 6.01 -19.04 -5.07
CA THR A 98 7.42 -18.86 -4.72
C THR A 98 7.70 -19.36 -3.29
N PRO A 99 8.96 -19.60 -2.90
CA PRO A 99 9.28 -20.04 -1.54
C PRO A 99 8.77 -19.10 -0.43
N SER A 100 8.80 -17.78 -0.67
CA SER A 100 8.27 -16.79 0.29
C SER A 100 6.75 -16.84 0.38
N GLN A 101 6.06 -16.98 -0.75
CA GLN A 101 4.60 -17.17 -0.78
C GLN A 101 4.17 -18.48 -0.12
N SER A 102 4.86 -19.59 -0.38
CA SER A 102 4.58 -20.88 0.25
C SER A 102 4.72 -20.83 1.77
N ARG A 103 5.75 -20.13 2.27
CA ARG A 103 5.94 -19.91 3.70
C ARG A 103 4.80 -19.10 4.30
N ALA A 104 4.44 -17.96 3.69
CA ALA A 104 3.34 -17.11 4.13
C ALA A 104 2.01 -17.86 4.10
N PHE A 105 1.70 -18.58 3.02
CA PHE A 105 0.50 -19.40 2.89
C PHE A 105 0.38 -20.41 4.03
N ASN A 106 1.42 -21.20 4.27
CA ASN A 106 1.42 -22.22 5.34
C ASN A 106 1.25 -21.58 6.73
N GLN A 107 1.89 -20.43 6.97
CA GLN A 107 1.76 -19.69 8.22
C GLN A 107 0.34 -19.16 8.42
N LEU A 108 -0.28 -18.58 7.40
CA LEU A 108 -1.63 -18.04 7.48
C LEU A 108 -2.67 -19.15 7.60
N ALA A 109 -2.55 -20.24 6.85
CA ALA A 109 -3.45 -21.39 6.91
C ALA A 109 -3.49 -22.05 8.31
N GLN A 110 -2.36 -22.08 9.03
CA GLN A 110 -2.33 -22.55 10.43
C GLN A 110 -3.15 -21.67 11.39
N GLY A 111 -3.42 -20.40 11.04
CA GLY A 111 -4.28 -19.48 11.79
C GLY A 111 -5.78 -19.64 11.48
N GLY A 112 -6.15 -20.64 10.66
CA GLY A 112 -7.51 -20.87 10.18
C GLY A 112 -7.81 -20.10 8.88
N ALA A 113 -9.04 -20.26 8.37
CA ALA A 113 -9.48 -19.67 7.10
C ALA A 113 -9.52 -18.13 7.13
N ARG A 114 -9.72 -17.51 8.28
CA ARG A 114 -10.04 -16.08 8.44
C ARG A 114 -9.11 -15.13 7.67
N TYR A 115 -7.81 -15.42 7.64
CA TYR A 115 -6.83 -14.56 6.98
C TYR A 115 -6.92 -14.67 5.46
N LEU A 116 -7.05 -15.89 4.96
CA LEU A 116 -7.17 -16.15 3.52
C LEU A 116 -8.53 -15.70 2.99
N ASP A 117 -9.60 -15.86 3.77
CA ASP A 117 -10.92 -15.32 3.45
C ASP A 117 -10.93 -13.79 3.43
N TYR A 118 -10.21 -13.15 4.38
CA TYR A 118 -10.04 -11.69 4.36
C TYR A 118 -9.33 -11.24 3.09
N LEU A 119 -8.17 -11.82 2.75
CA LEU A 119 -7.46 -11.50 1.51
C LEU A 119 -8.34 -11.73 0.27
N ALA A 120 -9.15 -12.79 0.26
CA ALA A 120 -10.08 -13.11 -0.83
C ALA A 120 -11.25 -12.13 -0.96
N SER A 121 -11.52 -11.33 0.08
CA SER A 121 -12.56 -10.30 0.10
C SER A 121 -12.07 -8.93 -0.38
N LEU A 122 -10.77 -8.74 -0.53
CA LEU A 122 -10.19 -7.46 -0.93
C LEU A 122 -10.57 -7.10 -2.37
N PRO A 123 -10.95 -5.84 -2.64
CA PRO A 123 -11.24 -5.37 -4.00
C PRO A 123 -9.95 -5.15 -4.78
N PHE A 124 -10.04 -5.07 -6.11
CA PHE A 124 -8.93 -4.69 -6.99
C PHE A 124 -8.69 -3.18 -7.04
N THR A 125 -9.70 -2.37 -6.75
CA THR A 125 -9.62 -0.91 -6.72
C THR A 125 -10.46 -0.33 -5.59
N ILE A 126 -10.03 0.81 -5.03
CA ILE A 126 -10.83 1.59 -4.08
C ILE A 126 -10.95 3.02 -4.61
N ASP A 127 -12.20 3.49 -4.77
CA ASP A 127 -12.50 4.86 -5.21
C ASP A 127 -12.52 5.82 -4.01
N LEU A 128 -11.68 6.86 -4.07
CA LEU A 128 -11.53 7.90 -3.03
C LEU A 128 -11.94 9.28 -3.56
N LYS A 129 -12.98 9.38 -4.39
CA LYS A 129 -13.47 10.61 -5.05
C LYS A 129 -12.47 11.20 -6.06
N SER A 130 -11.45 11.94 -5.59
CA SER A 130 -10.40 12.55 -6.41
C SER A 130 -9.25 11.59 -6.75
N HIS A 131 -9.16 10.46 -6.05
CA HIS A 131 -8.12 9.46 -6.23
C HIS A 131 -8.74 8.07 -6.45
N ILE A 132 -7.95 7.19 -7.03
CA ILE A 132 -8.25 5.76 -7.11
C ILE A 132 -7.03 4.97 -6.64
N VAL A 133 -7.26 4.00 -5.76
CA VAL A 133 -6.20 3.09 -5.32
C VAL A 133 -6.26 1.82 -6.16
N VAL A 134 -5.12 1.38 -6.66
CA VAL A 134 -4.92 0.13 -7.39
C VAL A 134 -3.55 -0.44 -7.00
N HIS A 135 -3.37 -1.76 -7.06
CA HIS A 135 -2.07 -2.30 -6.66
C HIS A 135 -0.96 -1.98 -7.66
N ALA A 136 -1.09 -2.36 -8.93
CA ALA A 136 -0.02 -2.20 -9.91
C ALA A 136 -0.29 -1.12 -10.94
N GLY A 137 -1.37 -1.21 -11.72
CA GLY A 137 -1.59 -0.19 -12.72
C GLY A 137 -2.96 -0.19 -13.40
N LEU A 138 -3.18 0.85 -14.18
CA LEU A 138 -4.37 1.05 -15.00
C LEU A 138 -3.93 1.40 -16.42
N ARG A 139 -4.42 0.68 -17.43
CA ARG A 139 -4.15 1.04 -18.82
C ARG A 139 -4.83 2.35 -19.19
N PRO A 140 -4.10 3.32 -19.74
CA PRO A 140 -4.68 4.57 -20.20
C PRO A 140 -5.80 4.35 -21.22
N GLY A 141 -6.88 5.12 -21.07
CA GLY A 141 -8.03 5.09 -22.00
C GLY A 141 -8.99 3.93 -21.82
N ILE A 142 -8.73 3.00 -20.89
CA ILE A 142 -9.64 1.91 -20.53
C ILE A 142 -10.37 2.28 -19.23
N PRO A 143 -11.71 2.24 -19.18
CA PRO A 143 -12.45 2.47 -17.95
C PRO A 143 -12.05 1.51 -16.82
N VAL A 144 -12.10 1.96 -15.57
CA VAL A 144 -11.64 1.17 -14.41
C VAL A 144 -12.34 -0.19 -14.30
N ASN A 145 -13.65 -0.23 -14.59
CA ASN A 145 -14.46 -1.45 -14.55
C ASN A 145 -14.19 -2.41 -15.74
N GLU A 146 -13.39 -1.99 -16.71
CA GLU A 146 -12.98 -2.79 -17.87
C GLU A 146 -11.48 -3.19 -17.82
N GLN A 147 -10.76 -2.74 -16.79
CA GLN A 147 -9.37 -3.13 -16.56
C GLN A 147 -9.26 -4.62 -16.27
N SER A 148 -8.23 -5.27 -16.80
CA SER A 148 -7.98 -6.67 -16.47
C SER A 148 -7.43 -6.83 -15.05
N VAL A 149 -7.74 -7.96 -14.41
CA VAL A 149 -7.16 -8.31 -13.10
C VAL A 149 -5.64 -8.31 -13.18
N GLU A 150 -5.08 -8.82 -14.27
CA GLU A 150 -3.64 -8.89 -14.48
C GLU A 150 -3.00 -7.49 -14.56
N ASP A 151 -3.63 -6.54 -15.26
CA ASP A 151 -3.13 -5.18 -15.29
C ASP A 151 -3.21 -4.50 -13.91
N MET A 152 -4.33 -4.67 -13.21
CA MET A 152 -4.50 -4.10 -11.88
C MET A 152 -3.51 -4.66 -10.85
N THR A 153 -2.96 -5.86 -11.07
CA THR A 153 -2.07 -6.52 -10.11
C THR A 153 -0.61 -6.67 -10.56
N GLU A 154 -0.29 -6.46 -11.86
CA GLU A 154 1.05 -6.73 -12.38
C GLU A 154 1.62 -5.64 -13.30
N LEU A 155 0.79 -4.69 -13.79
CA LEU A 155 1.19 -3.76 -14.85
C LEU A 155 2.33 -2.83 -14.41
N ARG A 156 3.44 -2.86 -15.17
CA ARG A 156 4.58 -1.94 -15.05
C ARG A 156 4.72 -1.04 -16.26
N THR A 157 4.79 -1.64 -17.45
CA THR A 157 4.97 -0.89 -18.70
C THR A 157 3.86 -1.22 -19.69
N LEU A 158 3.56 -0.27 -20.56
CA LEU A 158 2.60 -0.47 -21.63
C LEU A 158 3.20 -1.38 -22.69
N GLY A 159 2.50 -2.44 -23.01
CA GLY A 159 2.92 -3.49 -23.94
C GLY A 159 2.07 -4.74 -23.77
N GLY A 160 2.45 -5.83 -24.42
CA GLY A 160 1.71 -7.10 -24.39
C GLY A 160 1.88 -7.88 -23.08
N ASP A 161 3.01 -7.73 -22.38
CA ASP A 161 3.28 -8.38 -21.09
C ASP A 161 3.24 -7.33 -19.98
N PRO A 162 2.24 -7.36 -19.09
CA PRO A 162 2.11 -6.41 -17.98
C PRO A 162 3.27 -6.51 -16.99
N ARG A 163 3.95 -7.66 -16.88
CA ARG A 163 5.11 -7.88 -15.99
C ARG A 163 6.40 -7.30 -16.54
N SER A 164 6.42 -6.88 -17.80
CA SER A 164 7.60 -6.31 -18.44
C SER A 164 8.09 -5.07 -17.71
N ARG A 165 9.41 -4.96 -17.58
CA ARG A 165 10.09 -3.74 -17.09
C ARG A 165 10.67 -2.92 -18.24
N VAL A 166 10.47 -3.37 -19.48
CA VAL A 166 10.97 -2.72 -20.69
C VAL A 166 9.79 -2.11 -21.43
N GLY A 167 9.84 -0.81 -21.68
CA GLY A 167 8.78 -0.07 -22.34
C GLY A 167 8.42 1.22 -21.60
N LEU A 168 7.36 1.87 -22.06
CA LEU A 168 6.84 3.08 -21.43
C LEU A 168 6.14 2.72 -20.12
N PRO A 169 6.57 3.24 -18.96
CA PRO A 169 5.87 3.07 -17.71
C PRO A 169 4.42 3.54 -17.81
N TRP A 170 3.48 2.72 -17.36
CA TRP A 170 2.06 3.05 -17.51
C TRP A 170 1.70 4.38 -16.84
N TYR A 171 2.28 4.67 -15.66
CA TYR A 171 1.99 5.86 -14.85
C TYR A 171 2.46 7.16 -15.52
N GLU A 172 3.43 7.10 -16.44
CA GLU A 172 3.88 8.27 -17.25
C GLU A 172 2.87 8.62 -18.34
N ALA A 173 2.16 7.62 -18.87
CA ALA A 173 1.15 7.80 -19.91
C ALA A 173 -0.27 7.99 -19.35
N TYR A 174 -0.48 7.69 -18.06
CA TYR A 174 -1.79 7.79 -17.44
C TYR A 174 -2.16 9.25 -17.19
N ASP A 175 -3.26 9.68 -17.83
CA ASP A 175 -3.80 11.03 -17.76
C ASP A 175 -5.31 10.94 -17.59
N ASP A 176 -5.78 10.99 -16.35
CA ASP A 176 -7.18 10.87 -15.99
C ASP A 176 -7.57 11.96 -14.99
N ARG A 177 -8.87 12.12 -14.76
CA ARG A 177 -9.41 13.07 -13.76
C ARG A 177 -9.05 12.68 -12.34
N LYS A 178 -8.90 11.37 -12.07
CA LYS A 178 -8.50 10.83 -10.76
C LYS A 178 -7.02 10.52 -10.75
N ILE A 179 -6.38 10.85 -9.65
CA ILE A 179 -5.00 10.46 -9.41
C ILE A 179 -4.98 8.98 -9.00
N ALA A 180 -4.27 8.15 -9.74
CA ALA A 180 -4.06 6.74 -9.37
C ALA A 180 -2.95 6.64 -8.32
N LEU A 181 -3.26 6.05 -7.16
CA LEU A 181 -2.30 5.72 -6.11
C LEU A 181 -1.97 4.23 -6.22
N PHE A 182 -0.70 3.90 -6.38
CA PHE A 182 -0.27 2.52 -6.67
C PHE A 182 1.00 2.09 -5.94
N GLY A 183 1.29 0.79 -5.93
CA GLY A 183 2.44 0.13 -5.34
C GLY A 183 3.24 -0.71 -6.34
N HIS A 184 3.54 -1.96 -5.99
CA HIS A 184 4.02 -3.05 -6.82
C HIS A 184 5.41 -2.89 -7.46
N TRP A 185 5.81 -1.69 -7.81
CA TRP A 185 7.05 -1.42 -8.53
C TRP A 185 7.99 -0.57 -7.66
N PRO A 186 8.83 -1.21 -6.83
CA PRO A 186 9.62 -0.50 -5.83
C PRO A 186 10.59 0.51 -6.47
N ALA A 187 10.73 1.65 -5.78
CA ALA A 187 11.69 2.70 -6.10
C ALA A 187 12.24 3.31 -4.82
N SER A 188 13.37 4.01 -4.87
CA SER A 188 13.94 4.69 -3.70
C SER A 188 13.13 5.90 -3.22
N GLN A 189 12.27 6.43 -4.08
CA GLN A 189 11.37 7.56 -3.83
C GLN A 189 10.00 7.30 -4.47
N PRO A 190 8.92 7.95 -4.00
CA PRO A 190 7.62 7.85 -4.65
C PRO A 190 7.69 8.20 -6.13
N ARG A 191 7.14 7.33 -6.98
CA ARG A 191 7.06 7.59 -8.43
C ARG A 191 5.99 8.64 -8.70
N ARG A 192 6.21 9.46 -9.69
CA ARG A 192 5.25 10.49 -10.09
C ARG A 192 5.01 10.47 -11.59
N GLY A 193 3.76 10.32 -11.98
CA GLY A 193 3.24 10.59 -13.31
C GLY A 193 2.39 11.84 -13.31
N LYS A 194 1.71 12.13 -14.43
CA LYS A 194 0.79 13.26 -14.57
C LYS A 194 -0.42 13.13 -13.64
N SER A 195 -1.04 11.95 -13.64
CA SER A 195 -2.20 11.60 -12.80
C SER A 195 -1.96 10.29 -12.03
N ALA A 196 -0.71 9.99 -11.62
CA ALA A 196 -0.39 8.78 -10.90
C ALA A 196 0.75 9.00 -9.89
N ILE A 197 0.65 8.36 -8.72
CA ILE A 197 1.64 8.41 -7.65
C ILE A 197 1.90 6.98 -7.16
N GLY A 198 3.15 6.52 -7.30
CA GLY A 198 3.58 5.22 -6.78
C GLY A 198 4.16 5.34 -5.38
N LEU A 199 3.68 4.51 -4.46
CA LEU A 199 4.01 4.57 -3.04
C LEU A 199 4.90 3.41 -2.56
N ASP A 200 5.17 2.41 -3.43
CA ASP A 200 6.11 1.34 -3.08
C ASP A 200 7.54 1.88 -3.05
N THR A 201 7.98 2.20 -1.85
CA THR A 201 9.35 2.65 -1.59
C THR A 201 10.23 1.56 -0.98
N GLY A 202 9.83 0.30 -1.15
CA GLY A 202 10.67 -0.87 -0.92
C GLY A 202 10.96 -1.19 0.54
N CYS A 203 10.02 -1.01 1.45
CA CYS A 203 10.20 -1.27 2.88
C CYS A 203 10.81 -2.65 3.15
N VAL A 204 10.23 -3.71 2.61
CA VAL A 204 10.69 -5.09 2.83
C VAL A 204 12.12 -5.34 2.34
N TYR A 205 12.62 -4.50 1.44
CA TYR A 205 14.00 -4.56 0.92
C TYR A 205 15.00 -3.76 1.77
N GLY A 206 14.55 -3.10 2.85
CA GLY A 206 15.39 -2.31 3.74
C GLY A 206 15.43 -0.81 3.41
N TYR A 207 14.49 -0.34 2.59
CA TYR A 207 14.32 1.10 2.30
C TYR A 207 13.26 1.72 3.21
N THR A 208 12.23 2.36 2.69
CA THR A 208 11.23 3.05 3.50
C THR A 208 9.83 2.50 3.30
N LEU A 209 8.96 2.63 4.31
CA LEU A 209 7.51 2.55 4.17
C LEU A 209 6.97 3.97 4.04
N THR A 210 6.24 4.25 2.98
CA THR A 210 5.77 5.59 2.64
C THR A 210 4.25 5.66 2.64
N ALA A 211 3.73 6.72 3.24
CA ALA A 211 2.34 7.12 3.20
C ALA A 211 2.16 8.44 2.45
N TYR A 212 0.97 8.61 1.86
CA TYR A 212 0.47 9.82 1.24
C TYR A 212 -0.85 10.23 1.91
N VAL A 213 -0.95 11.49 2.35
CA VAL A 213 -2.16 12.04 2.96
C VAL A 213 -2.96 12.78 1.88
N LEU A 214 -4.17 12.31 1.58
CA LEU A 214 -4.96 12.82 0.46
C LEU A 214 -5.28 14.31 0.57
N GLU A 215 -5.67 14.74 1.77
CA GLU A 215 -6.21 16.08 2.02
C GLU A 215 -5.15 17.17 1.94
N THR A 216 -3.89 16.82 2.22
CA THR A 216 -2.76 17.78 2.21
C THR A 216 -1.80 17.57 1.04
N GLY A 217 -1.78 16.37 0.46
CA GLY A 217 -0.81 15.99 -0.56
C GLY A 217 0.59 15.69 -0.01
N ASP A 218 0.72 15.55 1.31
CA ASP A 218 1.99 15.33 1.97
C ASP A 218 2.39 13.86 1.96
N PHE A 219 3.71 13.63 1.94
CA PHE A 219 4.32 12.32 2.12
C PHE A 219 4.99 12.22 3.49
N THR A 220 4.79 11.08 4.13
CA THR A 220 5.50 10.71 5.35
C THR A 220 6.09 9.33 5.17
N SER A 221 7.34 9.12 5.60
CA SER A 221 8.01 7.83 5.49
C SER A 221 8.73 7.48 6.79
N VAL A 222 8.85 6.19 7.05
CA VAL A 222 9.71 5.62 8.09
C VAL A 222 10.73 4.70 7.44
N GLN A 223 11.91 4.61 8.06
CA GLN A 223 12.97 3.73 7.58
C GLN A 223 12.67 2.28 7.99
N ALA A 224 12.80 1.33 7.06
CA ALA A 224 12.74 -0.09 7.41
C ALA A 224 13.81 -0.44 8.45
N HIS A 225 13.45 -1.21 9.45
CA HIS A 225 14.38 -1.62 10.51
C HIS A 225 15.56 -2.45 9.98
N ARG A 226 15.31 -3.17 8.87
CA ARG A 226 16.30 -3.99 8.16
C ARG A 226 15.80 -4.40 6.80
N SER A 227 16.65 -5.01 5.97
CA SER A 227 16.16 -5.80 4.84
C SER A 227 15.64 -7.14 5.36
N TYR A 228 14.39 -7.46 5.04
CA TYR A 228 13.73 -8.69 5.47
C TYR A 228 13.94 -9.85 4.49
N LEU A 229 14.47 -9.58 3.31
CA LEU A 229 14.76 -10.59 2.30
C LEU A 229 16.21 -11.10 2.39
N PRO A 230 16.43 -12.41 2.15
CA PRO A 230 17.76 -12.95 1.93
C PRO A 230 18.46 -12.23 0.77
N SER A 231 19.78 -12.11 0.83
CA SER A 231 20.58 -11.42 -0.20
C SER A 231 20.38 -11.97 -1.62
N ARG A 232 19.90 -13.21 -1.77
CA ARG A 232 19.59 -13.86 -3.06
C ARG A 232 18.27 -13.38 -3.69
N ASP A 233 17.34 -12.83 -2.91
CA ASP A 233 16.01 -12.41 -3.37
C ASP A 233 15.94 -10.89 -3.67
N ARG A 234 17.09 -10.19 -3.66
CA ARG A 234 17.15 -8.74 -3.89
C ARG A 234 17.07 -8.32 -5.36
N SER A 235 16.82 -9.25 -6.28
CA SER A 235 16.75 -8.92 -7.73
C SER A 235 15.64 -7.93 -8.09
N SER A 236 14.65 -7.77 -7.23
CA SER A 236 13.55 -6.81 -7.35
C SER A 236 13.74 -5.52 -6.52
N ALA A 237 14.83 -5.41 -5.75
CA ALA A 237 15.13 -4.19 -5.02
C ALA A 237 15.35 -3.01 -5.97
N PRO A 238 14.95 -1.78 -5.59
CA PRO A 238 15.26 -0.60 -6.39
C PRO A 238 16.79 -0.46 -6.54
N PRO A 239 17.28 0.06 -7.68
CA PRO A 239 18.70 0.35 -7.84
C PRO A 239 19.12 1.29 -6.72
N ALA A 240 20.30 1.03 -6.14
CA ALA A 240 20.93 1.97 -5.22
C ALA A 240 21.11 3.30 -5.97
N SER A 241 20.61 4.38 -5.39
CA SER A 241 20.74 5.75 -5.90
C SER A 241 22.18 6.25 -5.86
#